data_ae4f36ee706a2470fec6142f09f5afee
#
_entry.id   ae4f36ee706a2470fec6142f09f5afee
#
_cell.length_a   1.000
_cell.length_b   1.000
_cell.length_c   1.000
_cell.angle_alpha   90.00
_cell.angle_beta   90.00
_cell.angle_gamma   90.00
#
_symmetry.space_group_name_H-M   'P 1'
#
loop_
_entity.id
_entity.type
_entity.pdbx_description
1 polymer ?
#
loop_
_entity_poly.entity_id
_entity_poly.type
_entity_poly.pdbx_seq_one_letter_code
_entity_poly.pdbx_strand_id
1 'polypeptide(L)'
;MTPEKLAEILAAHKLWLNNEEGGVRANLSKADLRGANLSGANLSGAALRGADLRGANLSGADLSGANLSYTNLSGANLSYTYLSKANLSKADLSYTDLSKANLSYTYLSGANLSYTNLSGANLSYTDLSKANLSKADLSKADLRGANLSGAKELLSAVNFIDAHFERVADGYIAYKTFNSEYVAPESWTIAEGSVITENVNSNRCEECGCGINVAPLDWVKSHYGWRGGAIWKVLIRWEWLCGVCVPYSSDGKIRCERVELLEVVSG
;
A
#
# COMPACT_ATOMS: atom_id res chain seq x y z
N MET A 1 25.92 18.67 6.05
CA MET A 1 26.29 18.42 7.48
C MET A 1 27.56 17.59 7.50
N THR A 2 28.50 17.86 8.45
CA THR A 2 29.70 17.00 8.56
C THR A 2 29.38 15.69 9.29
N PRO A 3 30.11 14.60 9.02
CA PRO A 3 29.90 13.33 9.70
C PRO A 3 30.05 13.41 11.23
N GLU A 4 31.02 14.21 11.70
CA GLU A 4 31.31 14.43 13.12
C GLU A 4 30.10 15.09 13.81
N LYS A 5 29.55 16.14 13.18
CA LYS A 5 28.40 16.85 13.73
C LYS A 5 27.14 15.97 13.76
N LEU A 6 26.97 15.10 12.76
CA LEU A 6 25.89 14.14 12.74
C LEU A 6 26.05 13.13 13.88
N ALA A 7 27.28 12.62 14.10
CA ALA A 7 27.56 11.69 15.19
C ALA A 7 27.28 12.29 16.58
N GLU A 8 27.65 13.57 16.81
CA GLU A 8 27.33 14.28 18.06
C GLU A 8 25.81 14.37 18.28
N ILE A 9 25.04 14.72 17.22
CA ILE A 9 23.58 14.82 17.32
C ILE A 9 22.95 13.45 17.63
N LEU A 10 23.43 12.38 17.00
CA LEU A 10 22.93 11.04 17.24
C LEU A 10 23.28 10.54 18.66
N ALA A 11 24.47 10.87 19.17
CA ALA A 11 24.87 10.53 20.53
C ALA A 11 24.00 11.26 21.57
N ALA A 12 23.77 12.55 21.39
CA ALA A 12 22.89 13.34 22.27
C ALA A 12 21.43 12.85 22.19
N HIS A 13 20.99 12.44 21.00
CA HIS A 13 19.63 11.87 20.84
C HIS A 13 19.48 10.53 21.55
N LYS A 14 20.50 9.69 21.52
CA LYS A 14 20.51 8.42 22.27
C LYS A 14 20.34 8.66 23.76
N LEU A 15 21.06 9.64 24.33
CA LEU A 15 20.88 10.02 25.74
C LEU A 15 19.44 10.52 26.01
N TRP A 16 18.91 11.33 25.09
CA TRP A 16 17.51 11.82 25.19
C TRP A 16 16.49 10.66 25.19
N LEU A 17 16.67 9.67 24.33
CA LEU A 17 15.79 8.48 24.27
C LEU A 17 15.80 7.68 25.58
N ASN A 18 16.93 7.66 26.25
CA ASN A 18 17.12 6.95 27.52
C ASN A 18 16.75 7.80 28.75
N ASN A 19 16.32 9.06 28.57
CA ASN A 19 16.14 10.05 29.65
C ASN A 19 17.40 10.28 30.48
N GLU A 20 18.59 10.22 29.86
CA GLU A 20 19.88 10.46 30.51
C GLU A 20 20.24 11.95 30.47
N GLU A 21 21.08 12.38 31.44
CA GLU A 21 21.58 13.77 31.52
C GLU A 21 22.35 14.16 30.25
N GLY A 22 22.16 15.41 29.78
CA GLY A 22 22.75 15.90 28.53
C GLY A 22 22.03 15.40 27.28
N GLY A 23 20.97 14.61 27.41
CA GLY A 23 20.17 14.14 26.29
C GLY A 23 19.44 15.26 25.58
N VAL A 24 19.59 15.34 24.25
CA VAL A 24 18.93 16.36 23.40
C VAL A 24 18.27 15.65 22.22
N ARG A 25 16.97 15.89 22.04
CA ARG A 25 16.24 15.37 20.88
C ARG A 25 16.86 15.84 19.58
N ALA A 26 17.15 14.91 18.66
CA ALA A 26 17.75 15.25 17.37
C ALA A 26 16.88 16.22 16.58
N ASN A 27 17.49 17.36 16.22
CA ASN A 27 16.92 18.32 15.29
C ASN A 27 17.80 18.38 14.04
N LEU A 28 17.36 17.67 13.02
CA LEU A 28 17.97 17.56 11.70
C LEU A 28 17.11 18.28 10.63
N SER A 29 16.23 19.20 11.07
CA SER A 29 15.35 19.92 10.16
C SER A 29 16.16 20.73 9.16
N LYS A 30 15.82 20.61 7.87
CA LYS A 30 16.50 21.25 6.73
C LYS A 30 17.99 20.89 6.58
N ALA A 31 18.46 19.84 7.28
CA ALA A 31 19.85 19.39 7.17
C ALA A 31 20.13 18.80 5.79
N ASP A 32 21.33 19.02 5.28
CA ASP A 32 21.87 18.27 4.13
C ASP A 32 22.49 16.97 4.64
N LEU A 33 21.80 15.87 4.35
CA LEU A 33 22.12 14.49 4.75
C LEU A 33 22.22 13.57 3.52
N ARG A 34 22.48 14.14 2.34
CA ARG A 34 22.60 13.37 1.08
C ARG A 34 23.69 12.32 1.19
N GLY A 35 23.34 11.10 0.83
CA GLY A 35 24.24 9.95 0.88
C GLY A 35 24.71 9.55 2.30
N ALA A 36 24.14 10.15 3.36
CA ALA A 36 24.51 9.80 4.72
C ALA A 36 24.23 8.35 5.04
N ASN A 37 25.11 7.72 5.82
CA ASN A 37 24.87 6.39 6.37
C ASN A 37 24.22 6.52 7.76
N LEU A 38 22.94 6.21 7.83
CA LEU A 38 22.10 6.21 9.02
C LEU A 38 21.51 4.82 9.27
N SER A 39 22.12 3.76 8.68
CA SER A 39 21.62 2.39 8.83
C SER A 39 21.61 1.97 10.30
N GLY A 40 20.48 1.40 10.74
CA GLY A 40 20.25 0.98 12.12
C GLY A 40 20.22 2.11 13.16
N ALA A 41 20.29 3.38 12.74
CA ALA A 41 20.23 4.51 13.69
C ALA A 41 18.85 4.59 14.37
N ASN A 42 18.83 4.90 15.67
CA ASN A 42 17.60 5.23 16.36
C ASN A 42 17.34 6.74 16.30
N LEU A 43 16.38 7.12 15.49
CA LEU A 43 15.91 8.49 15.25
C LEU A 43 14.42 8.62 15.64
N SER A 44 13.94 7.75 16.55
CA SER A 44 12.53 7.78 16.94
C SER A 44 12.15 9.13 17.55
N GLY A 45 11.06 9.70 17.08
CA GLY A 45 10.61 11.02 17.46
C GLY A 45 11.47 12.19 16.97
N ALA A 46 12.55 11.99 16.23
CA ALA A 46 13.43 13.05 15.74
C ALA A 46 12.71 14.07 14.84
N ALA A 47 13.24 15.30 14.75
CA ALA A 47 12.78 16.31 13.81
C ALA A 47 13.69 16.32 12.56
N LEU A 48 13.11 15.96 11.41
CA LEU A 48 13.79 15.90 10.10
C LEU A 48 13.05 16.73 9.03
N ARG A 49 12.13 17.59 9.43
CA ARG A 49 11.30 18.33 8.48
C ARG A 49 12.14 19.06 7.43
N GLY A 50 11.85 18.79 6.15
CA GLY A 50 12.51 19.45 5.03
C GLY A 50 14.00 19.10 4.87
N ALA A 51 14.50 18.05 5.54
CA ALA A 51 15.87 17.57 5.32
C ALA A 51 16.05 17.00 3.91
N ASP A 52 17.26 17.06 3.40
CA ASP A 52 17.67 16.43 2.14
C ASP A 52 18.40 15.10 2.46
N LEU A 53 17.73 14.00 2.24
CA LEU A 53 18.18 12.63 2.51
C LEU A 53 18.36 11.83 1.20
N ARG A 54 18.52 12.50 0.06
CA ARG A 54 18.67 11.83 -1.23
C ARG A 54 19.80 10.82 -1.24
N GLY A 55 19.48 9.58 -1.64
CA GLY A 55 20.44 8.49 -1.70
C GLY A 55 21.03 8.08 -0.34
N ALA A 56 20.47 8.53 0.79
CA ALA A 56 20.91 8.10 2.12
C ALA A 56 20.58 6.63 2.38
N ASN A 57 21.39 5.98 3.20
CA ASN A 57 21.12 4.64 3.70
C ASN A 57 20.51 4.72 5.11
N LEU A 58 19.23 4.39 5.23
CA LEU A 58 18.44 4.33 6.46
C LEU A 58 17.97 2.91 6.77
N SER A 59 18.54 1.89 6.11
CA SER A 59 18.07 0.51 6.26
C SER A 59 18.09 0.06 7.74
N GLY A 60 16.97 -0.50 8.19
CA GLY A 60 16.79 -0.95 9.58
C GLY A 60 16.75 0.16 10.63
N ALA A 61 16.75 1.44 10.26
CA ALA A 61 16.67 2.55 11.21
C ALA A 61 15.30 2.60 11.89
N ASP A 62 15.25 3.13 13.11
CA ASP A 62 14.01 3.47 13.81
C ASP A 62 13.69 4.96 13.65
N LEU A 63 12.64 5.26 12.93
CA LEU A 63 12.09 6.59 12.66
C LEU A 63 10.65 6.70 13.20
N SER A 64 10.26 5.83 14.12
CA SER A 64 8.92 5.82 14.70
C SER A 64 8.56 7.18 15.30
N GLY A 65 7.41 7.73 14.92
CA GLY A 65 6.95 9.04 15.38
C GLY A 65 7.80 10.24 14.94
N ALA A 66 8.83 10.05 14.11
CA ALA A 66 9.65 11.14 13.59
C ALA A 66 8.87 12.07 12.65
N ASN A 67 9.27 13.34 12.59
CA ASN A 67 8.72 14.30 11.64
C ASN A 67 9.62 14.42 10.41
N LEU A 68 9.25 13.76 9.32
CA LEU A 68 9.90 13.77 8.01
C LEU A 68 9.07 14.54 6.97
N SER A 69 8.17 15.42 7.40
CA SER A 69 7.34 16.16 6.45
C SER A 69 8.19 17.04 5.53
N TYR A 70 7.84 17.07 4.24
CA TYR A 70 8.57 17.82 3.21
C TYR A 70 10.03 17.39 3.01
N THR A 71 10.47 16.23 3.49
CA THR A 71 11.82 15.71 3.23
C THR A 71 11.98 15.28 1.78
N ASN A 72 13.20 15.36 1.28
CA ASN A 72 13.56 14.70 0.04
C ASN A 72 14.34 13.42 0.37
N LEU A 73 13.71 12.27 0.12
CA LEU A 73 14.24 10.92 0.35
C LEU A 73 14.47 10.17 -0.97
N SER A 74 14.43 10.89 -2.11
CA SER A 74 14.48 10.20 -3.41
C SER A 74 15.75 9.35 -3.56
N GLY A 75 15.54 8.09 -3.98
CA GLY A 75 16.62 7.11 -4.15
C GLY A 75 17.24 6.61 -2.85
N ALA A 76 16.70 6.94 -1.66
CA ALA A 76 17.21 6.45 -0.39
C ALA A 76 16.86 4.97 -0.17
N ASN A 77 17.65 4.28 0.64
CA ASN A 77 17.33 2.94 1.13
C ASN A 77 16.71 3.02 2.52
N LEU A 78 15.42 2.71 2.61
CA LEU A 78 14.64 2.60 3.85
C LEU A 78 14.12 1.17 4.06
N SER A 79 14.76 0.17 3.48
CA SER A 79 14.33 -1.22 3.66
C SER A 79 14.39 -1.62 5.15
N TYR A 80 13.38 -2.37 5.60
CA TYR A 80 13.26 -2.83 7.00
C TYR A 80 13.19 -1.70 8.05
N THR A 81 12.93 -0.43 7.68
CA THR A 81 12.81 0.67 8.64
C THR A 81 11.53 0.56 9.47
N TYR A 82 11.60 1.10 10.70
CA TYR A 82 10.44 1.33 11.54
C TYR A 82 9.99 2.79 11.39
N LEU A 83 8.83 3.01 10.77
CA LEU A 83 8.27 4.33 10.46
C LEU A 83 6.87 4.51 11.08
N SER A 84 6.48 3.61 12.00
CA SER A 84 5.14 3.69 12.57
C SER A 84 4.86 5.06 13.20
N LYS A 85 3.68 5.62 12.90
CA LYS A 85 3.27 6.96 13.37
C LYS A 85 4.17 8.13 12.93
N ALA A 86 5.11 7.91 12.02
CA ALA A 86 5.94 8.99 11.46
C ALA A 86 5.10 9.92 10.57
N ASN A 87 5.52 11.18 10.45
CA ASN A 87 4.92 12.13 9.52
C ASN A 87 5.82 12.31 8.28
N LEU A 88 5.39 11.76 7.16
CA LEU A 88 6.02 11.86 5.84
C LEU A 88 5.14 12.67 4.85
N SER A 89 4.22 13.47 5.36
CA SER A 89 3.32 14.25 4.50
C SER A 89 4.11 15.15 3.56
N LYS A 90 3.78 15.07 2.26
CA LYS A 90 4.43 15.84 1.19
C LYS A 90 5.94 15.57 1.04
N ALA A 91 6.44 14.45 1.57
CA ALA A 91 7.82 14.02 1.32
C ALA A 91 7.97 13.50 -0.12
N ASP A 92 9.17 13.64 -0.67
CA ASP A 92 9.55 12.97 -1.91
C ASP A 92 10.25 11.64 -1.58
N LEU A 93 9.57 10.55 -1.87
CA LEU A 93 10.00 9.17 -1.68
C LEU A 93 10.20 8.46 -3.03
N SER A 94 10.30 9.21 -4.12
CA SER A 94 10.45 8.62 -5.45
C SER A 94 11.72 7.76 -5.55
N TYR A 95 11.62 6.61 -6.21
CA TYR A 95 12.73 5.66 -6.38
C TYR A 95 13.34 5.12 -5.08
N THR A 96 12.61 5.19 -3.96
CA THR A 96 13.05 4.72 -2.64
C THR A 96 12.86 3.21 -2.51
N ASP A 97 13.72 2.54 -1.76
CA ASP A 97 13.44 1.18 -1.29
C ASP A 97 12.84 1.24 0.12
N LEU A 98 11.56 0.90 0.23
CA LEU A 98 10.78 0.76 1.47
C LEU A 98 10.33 -0.70 1.68
N SER A 99 10.99 -1.64 1.02
CA SER A 99 10.63 -3.05 1.14
C SER A 99 10.69 -3.52 2.59
N LYS A 100 9.62 -4.21 3.00
CA LYS A 100 9.46 -4.74 4.38
C LYS A 100 9.53 -3.70 5.49
N ALA A 101 9.39 -2.41 5.17
CA ALA A 101 9.31 -1.33 6.17
C ALA A 101 7.98 -1.39 6.93
N ASN A 102 8.00 -0.99 8.20
CA ASN A 102 6.79 -0.80 8.98
C ASN A 102 6.32 0.66 8.89
N LEU A 103 5.33 0.90 8.06
CA LEU A 103 4.68 2.21 7.82
C LEU A 103 3.30 2.30 8.49
N SER A 104 2.97 1.42 9.42
CA SER A 104 1.65 1.42 10.06
C SER A 104 1.35 2.75 10.76
N TYR A 105 0.13 3.25 10.60
CA TYR A 105 -0.32 4.54 11.15
C TYR A 105 0.51 5.76 10.69
N THR A 106 1.26 5.66 9.60
CA THR A 106 2.11 6.74 9.06
C THR A 106 1.26 7.75 8.28
N TYR A 107 1.65 9.04 8.34
CA TYR A 107 1.03 10.10 7.54
C TYR A 107 1.84 10.30 6.27
N LEU A 108 1.32 9.89 5.12
CA LEU A 108 1.90 10.00 3.77
C LEU A 108 1.06 10.89 2.84
N SER A 109 0.16 11.70 3.41
CA SER A 109 -0.74 12.53 2.61
C SER A 109 0.04 13.45 1.66
N GLY A 110 -0.26 13.34 0.36
CA GLY A 110 0.39 14.10 -0.70
C GLY A 110 1.87 13.77 -0.95
N ALA A 111 2.40 12.68 -0.38
CA ALA A 111 3.77 12.23 -0.64
C ALA A 111 3.93 11.73 -2.09
N ASN A 112 5.12 11.87 -2.64
CA ASN A 112 5.50 11.28 -3.91
C ASN A 112 6.16 9.92 -3.67
N LEU A 113 5.45 8.85 -3.96
CA LEU A 113 5.87 7.45 -3.87
C LEU A 113 6.06 6.83 -5.26
N SER A 114 6.27 7.64 -6.29
CA SER A 114 6.44 7.10 -7.64
C SER A 114 7.69 6.26 -7.76
N TYR A 115 7.58 5.10 -8.42
CA TYR A 115 8.67 4.13 -8.58
C TYR A 115 9.27 3.60 -7.27
N THR A 116 8.55 3.70 -6.15
CA THR A 116 8.99 3.20 -4.84
C THR A 116 8.78 1.69 -4.74
N ASN A 117 9.75 0.98 -4.19
CA ASN A 117 9.58 -0.41 -3.80
C ASN A 117 8.96 -0.47 -2.39
N LEU A 118 7.68 -0.86 -2.32
CA LEU A 118 6.92 -1.07 -1.07
C LEU A 118 6.62 -2.56 -0.84
N SER A 119 7.33 -3.45 -1.53
CA SER A 119 7.05 -4.89 -1.46
C SER A 119 7.16 -5.43 -0.02
N GLY A 120 6.09 -6.08 0.44
CA GLY A 120 5.99 -6.61 1.80
C GLY A 120 5.93 -5.56 2.91
N ALA A 121 5.79 -4.27 2.60
CA ALA A 121 5.66 -3.21 3.59
C ALA A 121 4.33 -3.31 4.35
N ASN A 122 4.34 -2.97 5.64
CA ASN A 122 3.12 -2.80 6.42
C ASN A 122 2.64 -1.35 6.31
N LEU A 123 1.59 -1.13 5.52
CA LEU A 123 0.91 0.15 5.31
C LEU A 123 -0.45 0.20 6.01
N SER A 124 -0.68 -0.67 7.00
CA SER A 124 -1.95 -0.72 7.71
C SER A 124 -2.26 0.61 8.42
N TYR A 125 -3.50 1.09 8.26
CA TYR A 125 -3.97 2.35 8.83
C TYR A 125 -3.15 3.60 8.42
N THR A 126 -2.43 3.54 7.32
CA THR A 126 -1.62 4.65 6.79
C THR A 126 -2.51 5.66 6.07
N ASP A 127 -2.25 6.95 6.24
CA ASP A 127 -2.88 7.99 5.42
C ASP A 127 -2.07 8.23 4.13
N LEU A 128 -2.52 7.63 3.04
CA LEU A 128 -1.98 7.78 1.68
C LEU A 128 -2.82 8.76 0.84
N SER A 129 -3.68 9.55 1.47
CA SER A 129 -4.55 10.47 0.74
C SER A 129 -3.74 11.41 -0.17
N LYS A 130 -4.15 11.53 -1.43
CA LYS A 130 -3.48 12.37 -2.45
C LYS A 130 -2.01 12.00 -2.72
N ALA A 131 -1.50 10.88 -2.22
CA ALA A 131 -0.15 10.40 -2.54
C ALA A 131 -0.06 10.02 -4.03
N ASN A 132 1.13 10.15 -4.61
CA ASN A 132 1.44 9.67 -5.95
C ASN A 132 2.08 8.28 -5.84
N LEU A 133 1.37 7.24 -6.25
CA LEU A 133 1.81 5.84 -6.22
C LEU A 133 2.17 5.30 -7.63
N SER A 134 2.41 6.22 -8.58
CA SER A 134 2.73 5.85 -9.96
C SER A 134 3.88 4.85 -10.03
N LYS A 135 3.62 3.68 -10.59
CA LYS A 135 4.62 2.61 -10.76
C LYS A 135 5.29 2.14 -9.45
N ALA A 136 4.67 2.37 -8.30
CA ALA A 136 5.11 1.78 -7.03
C ALA A 136 4.86 0.27 -7.02
N ASP A 137 5.81 -0.50 -6.48
CA ASP A 137 5.63 -1.92 -6.23
C ASP A 137 5.02 -2.13 -4.84
N LEU A 138 3.77 -2.54 -4.78
CA LEU A 138 3.03 -2.84 -3.55
C LEU A 138 2.82 -4.36 -3.36
N SER A 139 3.59 -5.19 -4.07
CA SER A 139 3.47 -6.63 -3.96
C SER A 139 3.61 -7.09 -2.50
N LYS A 140 2.65 -7.88 -2.02
CA LYS A 140 2.58 -8.37 -0.62
C LYS A 140 2.55 -7.27 0.46
N ALA A 141 2.26 -6.01 0.11
CA ALA A 141 2.07 -4.94 1.08
C ALA A 141 0.73 -5.10 1.82
N ASP A 142 0.72 -4.76 3.10
CA ASP A 142 -0.49 -4.75 3.91
C ASP A 142 -1.14 -3.35 3.90
N LEU A 143 -2.26 -3.20 3.21
CA LEU A 143 -3.01 -1.94 3.05
C LEU A 143 -4.29 -1.90 3.93
N ARG A 144 -4.44 -2.78 4.91
CA ARG A 144 -5.65 -2.81 5.77
C ARG A 144 -5.90 -1.47 6.44
N GLY A 145 -7.10 -0.93 6.27
CA GLY A 145 -7.48 0.36 6.86
C GLY A 145 -6.73 1.59 6.33
N ALA A 146 -5.91 1.45 5.29
CA ALA A 146 -5.24 2.59 4.67
C ALA A 146 -6.24 3.55 4.00
N ASN A 147 -6.00 4.85 4.14
CA ASN A 147 -6.76 5.89 3.44
C ASN A 147 -6.08 6.21 2.11
N LEU A 148 -6.67 5.79 1.01
CA LEU A 148 -6.17 6.00 -0.36
C LEU A 148 -6.92 7.12 -1.11
N SER A 149 -7.71 7.96 -0.43
CA SER A 149 -8.56 8.98 -1.05
C SER A 149 -7.76 9.95 -1.91
N GLY A 150 -8.06 10.02 -3.20
CA GLY A 150 -7.42 10.94 -4.15
C GLY A 150 -5.94 10.66 -4.42
N ALA A 151 -5.37 9.53 -3.93
CA ALA A 151 -4.02 9.11 -4.30
C ALA A 151 -3.97 8.81 -5.81
N LYS A 152 -2.83 8.86 -6.53
CA LYS A 152 -2.72 8.78 -7.98
C LYS A 152 -2.18 7.43 -8.45
N GLU A 153 -2.67 6.94 -9.55
CA GLU A 153 -2.25 5.81 -10.41
C GLU A 153 -2.42 4.36 -9.92
N LEU A 154 -2.10 3.95 -8.72
CA LEU A 154 -2.62 2.68 -8.20
C LEU A 154 -4.15 2.71 -8.26
N LEU A 155 -4.64 3.80 -8.39
CA LEU A 155 -5.91 4.43 -8.15
C LEU A 155 -6.85 4.49 -9.30
N SER A 156 -6.45 4.22 -10.49
CA SER A 156 -7.48 3.94 -11.48
C SER A 156 -8.23 2.65 -11.07
N ALA A 157 -7.51 1.67 -10.51
CA ALA A 157 -8.13 0.47 -9.98
C ALA A 157 -8.86 0.73 -8.64
N VAL A 158 -8.22 1.34 -7.65
CA VAL A 158 -8.84 1.55 -6.32
C VAL A 158 -9.92 2.62 -6.35
N ASN A 159 -9.76 3.73 -7.09
CA ASN A 159 -10.86 4.69 -7.26
C ASN A 159 -12.04 4.09 -8.00
N PHE A 160 -11.80 3.22 -8.98
CA PHE A 160 -12.86 2.50 -9.64
C PHE A 160 -13.58 1.57 -8.66
N ILE A 161 -12.83 0.83 -7.85
CA ILE A 161 -13.38 -0.08 -6.85
C ILE A 161 -14.15 0.71 -5.77
N ASP A 162 -13.58 1.78 -5.21
CA ASP A 162 -14.24 2.66 -4.22
C ASP A 162 -15.56 3.27 -4.76
N ALA A 163 -15.61 3.54 -6.07
CA ALA A 163 -16.78 4.12 -6.69
C ALA A 163 -17.89 3.11 -7.02
N HIS A 164 -17.55 1.82 -7.20
CA HIS A 164 -18.48 0.82 -7.74
C HIS A 164 -18.72 -0.37 -6.82
N PHE A 165 -17.91 -0.56 -5.78
CA PHE A 165 -18.00 -1.71 -4.88
C PHE A 165 -18.22 -1.28 -3.44
N GLU A 166 -18.96 -2.09 -2.68
CA GLU A 166 -19.20 -1.85 -1.26
C GLU A 166 -17.90 -2.05 -0.47
N ARG A 167 -17.46 -1.01 0.24
CA ARG A 167 -16.31 -1.06 1.13
C ARG A 167 -16.71 -1.60 2.50
N VAL A 168 -15.98 -2.58 3.00
CA VAL A 168 -16.15 -3.18 4.34
C VAL A 168 -14.85 -3.13 5.14
N ALA A 169 -14.89 -3.54 6.41
CA ALA A 169 -13.73 -3.50 7.30
C ALA A 169 -12.51 -4.25 6.74
N ASP A 170 -12.72 -5.38 6.07
CA ASP A 170 -11.68 -6.28 5.59
C ASP A 170 -11.37 -6.17 4.08
N GLY A 171 -12.05 -5.28 3.35
CA GLY A 171 -11.83 -5.15 1.90
C GLY A 171 -13.02 -4.56 1.15
N TYR A 172 -13.30 -5.12 -0.01
CA TYR A 172 -14.44 -4.77 -0.85
C TYR A 172 -15.31 -5.99 -1.15
N ILE A 173 -16.63 -5.78 -1.15
CA ILE A 173 -17.60 -6.79 -1.58
C ILE A 173 -17.76 -6.71 -3.10
N ALA A 174 -17.66 -7.85 -3.74
CA ALA A 174 -17.92 -8.05 -5.15
C ALA A 174 -18.80 -9.29 -5.34
N TYR A 175 -19.16 -9.58 -6.60
CA TYR A 175 -20.02 -10.72 -6.92
C TYR A 175 -19.45 -11.49 -8.12
N LYS A 176 -19.62 -12.80 -8.10
CA LYS A 176 -19.17 -13.73 -9.13
C LYS A 176 -20.22 -14.80 -9.39
N THR A 177 -20.35 -15.21 -10.66
CA THR A 177 -21.16 -16.37 -11.03
C THR A 177 -20.28 -17.53 -11.44
N PHE A 178 -20.74 -18.75 -11.16
CA PHE A 178 -20.24 -19.98 -11.75
C PHE A 178 -21.43 -20.65 -12.46
N ASN A 179 -21.34 -20.79 -13.77
CA ASN A 179 -22.40 -21.36 -14.60
C ASN A 179 -21.78 -22.20 -15.73
N SER A 180 -22.61 -22.71 -16.66
CA SER A 180 -22.14 -23.51 -17.79
C SER A 180 -21.20 -22.79 -18.77
N GLU A 181 -21.22 -21.46 -18.78
CA GLU A 181 -20.33 -20.64 -19.62
C GLU A 181 -19.01 -20.29 -18.87
N TYR A 182 -19.04 -20.26 -17.54
CA TYR A 182 -17.90 -19.94 -16.67
C TYR A 182 -17.69 -21.05 -15.66
N VAL A 183 -17.26 -22.22 -16.18
CA VAL A 183 -16.95 -23.39 -15.35
C VAL A 183 -15.75 -23.08 -14.47
N ALA A 184 -15.90 -23.30 -13.17
CA ALA A 184 -14.79 -23.16 -12.24
C ALA A 184 -13.71 -24.22 -12.58
N PRO A 185 -12.40 -23.83 -12.52
CA PRO A 185 -11.32 -24.81 -12.61
C PRO A 185 -11.47 -25.91 -11.55
N GLU A 186 -11.14 -27.16 -11.89
CA GLU A 186 -11.22 -28.29 -10.96
C GLU A 186 -10.39 -28.09 -9.67
N SER A 187 -9.36 -27.24 -9.76
CA SER A 187 -8.51 -26.89 -8.61
C SER A 187 -9.19 -25.96 -7.60
N TRP A 188 -10.35 -25.39 -7.92
CA TRP A 188 -11.06 -24.49 -7.01
C TRP A 188 -12.07 -25.22 -6.15
N THR A 189 -12.02 -24.98 -4.85
CA THR A 189 -13.09 -25.40 -3.93
C THR A 189 -14.16 -24.32 -3.88
N ILE A 190 -15.35 -24.58 -4.42
CA ILE A 190 -16.47 -23.64 -4.42
C ILE A 190 -17.34 -23.90 -3.19
N ALA A 191 -16.93 -23.33 -2.06
CA ALA A 191 -17.63 -23.41 -0.78
C ALA A 191 -17.44 -22.11 -0.01
N GLU A 192 -18.35 -21.83 0.93
CA GLU A 192 -18.25 -20.69 1.85
C GLU A 192 -16.93 -20.73 2.63
N GLY A 193 -16.26 -19.57 2.76
CA GLY A 193 -14.96 -19.43 3.39
C GLY A 193 -13.77 -19.87 2.55
N SER A 194 -13.99 -20.41 1.34
CA SER A 194 -12.89 -20.80 0.45
C SER A 194 -12.26 -19.59 -0.21
N VAL A 195 -10.92 -19.57 -0.29
CA VAL A 195 -10.15 -18.59 -1.06
C VAL A 195 -9.80 -19.22 -2.40
N ILE A 196 -10.28 -18.62 -3.48
CA ILE A 196 -9.92 -19.01 -4.85
C ILE A 196 -8.84 -18.08 -5.39
N THR A 197 -7.90 -18.63 -6.14
CA THR A 197 -6.75 -17.88 -6.69
C THR A 197 -6.54 -18.18 -8.16
N GLU A 198 -6.07 -17.19 -8.91
CA GLU A 198 -5.65 -17.34 -10.31
C GLU A 198 -4.63 -16.25 -10.69
N ASN A 199 -3.77 -16.55 -11.66
CA ASN A 199 -2.86 -15.54 -12.21
C ASN A 199 -3.64 -14.46 -12.97
N VAL A 200 -3.39 -13.19 -12.65
CA VAL A 200 -4.02 -12.06 -13.34
C VAL A 200 -3.19 -11.67 -14.56
N ASN A 201 -3.84 -11.62 -15.72
CA ASN A 201 -3.27 -10.93 -16.87
C ASN A 201 -3.35 -9.42 -16.62
N SER A 202 -2.19 -8.79 -16.48
CA SER A 202 -2.06 -7.34 -16.27
C SER A 202 -2.33 -6.52 -17.54
N ASN A 203 -2.54 -7.16 -18.69
CA ASN A 203 -2.90 -6.46 -19.93
C ASN A 203 -4.30 -5.87 -19.80
N ARG A 204 -4.35 -4.55 -19.60
CA ARG A 204 -5.61 -3.80 -19.41
C ARG A 204 -6.44 -3.67 -20.70
N CYS A 205 -5.87 -3.99 -21.86
CA CYS A 205 -6.58 -3.94 -23.15
C CYS A 205 -7.46 -5.17 -23.40
N GLU A 206 -7.33 -6.22 -22.60
CA GLU A 206 -8.13 -7.45 -22.73
C GLU A 206 -9.28 -7.46 -21.71
N GLU A 207 -10.51 -7.44 -22.18
CA GLU A 207 -11.71 -7.46 -21.31
C GLU A 207 -11.89 -8.77 -20.55
N CYS A 208 -11.48 -9.89 -21.15
CA CYS A 208 -11.64 -11.25 -20.62
C CYS A 208 -10.31 -11.99 -20.45
N GLY A 209 -9.23 -11.29 -20.07
CA GLY A 209 -7.94 -11.91 -19.75
C GLY A 209 -7.99 -12.83 -18.53
N CYS A 210 -6.90 -13.59 -18.29
CA CYS A 210 -6.78 -14.45 -17.11
C CYS A 210 -6.98 -13.68 -15.80
N GLY A 211 -7.53 -14.34 -14.82
CA GLY A 211 -7.87 -13.81 -13.49
C GLY A 211 -9.33 -14.04 -13.12
N ILE A 212 -9.61 -13.90 -11.84
CA ILE A 212 -10.96 -14.06 -11.31
C ILE A 212 -11.79 -12.83 -11.65
N ASN A 213 -12.72 -12.95 -12.59
CA ASN A 213 -13.62 -11.85 -12.95
C ASN A 213 -14.71 -11.68 -11.90
N VAL A 214 -14.85 -10.47 -11.36
CA VAL A 214 -15.88 -10.08 -10.39
C VAL A 214 -16.48 -8.71 -10.76
N ALA A 215 -17.68 -8.41 -10.28
CA ALA A 215 -18.38 -7.18 -10.58
C ALA A 215 -19.34 -6.78 -9.44
N PRO A 216 -19.90 -5.55 -9.42
CA PRO A 216 -21.02 -5.19 -8.58
C PRO A 216 -22.26 -6.05 -8.85
N LEU A 217 -23.13 -6.23 -7.86
CA LEU A 217 -24.31 -7.11 -7.97
C LEU A 217 -25.20 -6.74 -9.13
N ASP A 218 -25.49 -5.45 -9.30
CA ASP A 218 -26.38 -4.96 -10.36
C ASP A 218 -25.80 -5.24 -11.75
N TRP A 219 -24.47 -5.12 -11.90
CA TRP A 219 -23.80 -5.47 -13.14
C TRP A 219 -23.94 -6.98 -13.43
N VAL A 220 -23.70 -7.84 -12.41
CA VAL A 220 -23.83 -9.30 -12.57
C VAL A 220 -25.29 -9.64 -12.97
N LYS A 221 -26.29 -9.07 -12.32
CA LYS A 221 -27.70 -9.32 -12.62
C LYS A 221 -28.09 -8.86 -14.04
N SER A 222 -27.57 -7.72 -14.49
CA SER A 222 -27.92 -7.17 -15.82
C SER A 222 -27.25 -7.90 -16.98
N HIS A 223 -26.00 -8.38 -16.81
CA HIS A 223 -25.22 -8.97 -17.89
C HIS A 223 -25.38 -10.49 -18.00
N TYR A 224 -25.53 -11.17 -16.88
CA TYR A 224 -25.65 -12.63 -16.90
C TYR A 224 -27.07 -13.11 -16.75
N GLY A 225 -28.05 -12.21 -16.49
CA GLY A 225 -29.49 -12.50 -16.40
C GLY A 225 -29.76 -13.98 -16.06
N TRP A 226 -30.69 -14.34 -15.33
CA TRP A 226 -31.15 -15.67 -14.84
C TRP A 226 -30.78 -16.95 -15.66
N ARG A 227 -29.60 -17.02 -16.27
CA ARG A 227 -29.09 -18.16 -17.05
C ARG A 227 -28.64 -19.33 -16.16
N GLY A 228 -29.10 -19.36 -14.89
CA GLY A 228 -29.05 -20.59 -14.10
C GLY A 228 -27.71 -20.89 -13.40
N GLY A 229 -27.10 -19.93 -12.75
CA GLY A 229 -25.93 -20.16 -11.88
C GLY A 229 -26.08 -19.44 -10.56
N ALA A 230 -25.49 -19.97 -9.49
CA ALA A 230 -25.43 -19.28 -8.21
C ALA A 230 -24.58 -18.01 -8.32
N ILE A 231 -25.09 -16.90 -7.79
CA ILE A 231 -24.30 -15.67 -7.62
C ILE A 231 -23.65 -15.74 -6.24
N TRP A 232 -22.36 -15.74 -6.22
CA TRP A 232 -21.57 -15.69 -4.99
C TRP A 232 -21.21 -14.25 -4.63
N LYS A 233 -21.46 -13.87 -3.39
CA LYS A 233 -20.87 -12.70 -2.76
C LYS A 233 -19.45 -13.05 -2.38
N VAL A 234 -18.49 -12.23 -2.77
CA VAL A 234 -17.08 -12.47 -2.55
C VAL A 234 -16.41 -11.26 -1.89
N LEU A 235 -15.35 -11.51 -1.12
CA LEU A 235 -14.53 -10.49 -0.50
C LEU A 235 -13.19 -10.39 -1.23
N ILE A 236 -12.84 -9.16 -1.65
CA ILE A 236 -11.50 -8.78 -2.10
C ILE A 236 -10.81 -8.13 -0.90
N ARG A 237 -9.93 -8.86 -0.22
CA ARG A 237 -9.26 -8.34 0.98
C ARG A 237 -8.27 -7.22 0.66
N TRP A 238 -8.02 -6.36 1.63
CA TRP A 238 -7.09 -5.24 1.50
C TRP A 238 -5.70 -5.67 1.03
N GLU A 239 -5.17 -6.78 1.53
CA GLU A 239 -3.88 -7.34 1.16
C GLU A 239 -3.80 -7.89 -0.28
N TRP A 240 -4.96 -8.06 -0.96
CA TRP A 240 -5.03 -8.59 -2.33
C TRP A 240 -5.28 -7.53 -3.39
N LEU A 241 -5.42 -6.25 -3.00
CA LEU A 241 -5.70 -5.17 -3.95
C LEU A 241 -4.59 -4.98 -5.00
N CYS A 242 -3.34 -5.32 -4.69
CA CYS A 242 -2.25 -5.28 -5.66
C CYS A 242 -2.42 -6.27 -6.81
N GLY A 243 -3.19 -7.35 -6.60
CA GLY A 243 -3.57 -8.33 -7.62
C GLY A 243 -4.87 -7.99 -8.37
N VAL A 244 -5.38 -6.75 -8.24
CA VAL A 244 -6.60 -6.32 -8.94
C VAL A 244 -6.26 -5.52 -10.19
N CYS A 245 -6.82 -5.92 -11.31
CA CYS A 245 -6.71 -5.23 -12.60
C CYS A 245 -8.08 -4.72 -13.04
N VAL A 246 -8.20 -3.41 -13.27
CA VAL A 246 -9.36 -2.79 -13.90
C VAL A 246 -9.05 -2.55 -15.37
N PRO A 247 -9.74 -3.22 -16.30
CA PRO A 247 -9.59 -2.98 -17.73
C PRO A 247 -9.92 -1.53 -18.11
N TYR A 248 -9.28 -0.98 -19.15
CA TYR A 248 -9.51 0.40 -19.59
C TYR A 248 -10.96 0.67 -20.03
N SER A 249 -11.61 -0.34 -20.60
CA SER A 249 -13.01 -0.28 -21.06
C SER A 249 -13.98 -0.95 -20.08
N SER A 250 -13.62 -1.04 -18.78
CA SER A 250 -14.47 -1.72 -17.82
C SER A 250 -15.79 -0.99 -17.63
N ASP A 251 -16.86 -1.71 -17.84
CA ASP A 251 -18.25 -1.32 -17.61
C ASP A 251 -18.75 -1.71 -16.19
N GLY A 252 -17.84 -2.11 -15.30
CA GLY A 252 -18.11 -2.54 -13.94
C GLY A 252 -17.37 -3.81 -13.54
N LYS A 253 -16.86 -4.58 -14.51
CA LYS A 253 -16.12 -5.82 -14.27
C LYS A 253 -14.64 -5.56 -13.99
N ILE A 254 -14.09 -6.23 -12.98
CA ILE A 254 -12.67 -6.21 -12.65
C ILE A 254 -12.11 -7.63 -12.60
N ARG A 255 -10.80 -7.77 -12.65
CA ARG A 255 -10.08 -9.04 -12.50
C ARG A 255 -9.28 -9.02 -11.21
N CYS A 256 -9.37 -10.10 -10.44
CA CYS A 256 -8.65 -10.27 -9.17
C CYS A 256 -7.76 -11.50 -9.23
N GLU A 257 -6.62 -11.44 -8.56
CA GLU A 257 -5.77 -12.61 -8.32
C GLU A 257 -6.42 -13.54 -7.27
N ARG A 258 -7.09 -12.97 -6.27
CA ARG A 258 -7.69 -13.70 -5.15
C ARG A 258 -9.02 -13.10 -4.74
N VAL A 259 -9.95 -13.96 -4.38
CA VAL A 259 -11.18 -13.60 -3.68
C VAL A 259 -11.55 -14.70 -2.69
N GLU A 260 -12.22 -14.32 -1.62
CA GLU A 260 -12.83 -15.25 -0.67
C GLU A 260 -14.33 -15.36 -0.96
N LEU A 261 -14.83 -16.57 -1.03
CA LEU A 261 -16.25 -16.85 -1.23
C LEU A 261 -16.97 -16.73 0.11
N LEU A 262 -17.91 -15.78 0.24
CA LEU A 262 -18.64 -15.55 1.50
C LEU A 262 -19.93 -16.35 1.57
N GLU A 263 -20.85 -16.10 0.66
CA GLU A 263 -22.19 -16.69 0.66
C GLU A 263 -22.79 -16.72 -0.74
N VAL A 264 -23.78 -17.57 -0.97
CA VAL A 264 -24.60 -17.54 -2.17
C VAL A 264 -25.70 -16.51 -2.01
N VAL A 265 -25.77 -15.58 -2.92
CA VAL A 265 -26.84 -14.60 -2.97
C VAL A 265 -27.98 -15.21 -3.78
N SER A 266 -29.07 -15.63 -3.13
CA SER A 266 -30.30 -16.01 -3.81
C SER A 266 -30.88 -14.80 -4.53
N GLY A 267 -31.03 -14.91 -5.86
CA GLY A 267 -31.66 -13.89 -6.67
C GLY A 267 -33.19 -13.88 -6.51
#